data_764696f5207b1f3a2e41bf9c79bc3f5c
#
_entry.id   764696f5207b1f3a2e41bf9c79bc3f5c
#
_cell.length_a   1.000
_cell.length_b   1.000
_cell.length_c   1.000
_cell.angle_alpha   90.00
_cell.angle_beta   90.00
_cell.angle_gamma   90.00
#
_symmetry.space_group_name_H-M   'P 1'
#
loop_
_entity.id
_entity.type
_entity.pdbx_description
1 polymer ?
#
loop_
_entity_poly.entity_id
_entity_poly.type
_entity_poly.pdbx_seq_one_letter_code
_entity_poly.pdbx_strand_id
1 'polypeptide(L)'
;MKYSALLFDAYEKEERLKQTTQVLEADTNCCQIVVACRQEDLWKYAIKPTSKTMYVAMLEEKYPSLLNALKAIVSENVLIFDLEKESSLEDIPMILETLEKAPAVHKGNCCGFDTRLILFTLQKALEEQLDLHAYLDAIQTYADSPVVEL
;
A
#
# COMPACT_ATOMS: atom_id res chain seq x y z
N MET A 1 -12.48 11.23 -4.08
CA MET A 1 -12.38 9.77 -4.12
C MET A 1 -11.82 9.27 -2.79
N LYS A 2 -12.51 8.32 -2.18
CA LYS A 2 -12.05 7.70 -0.93
C LYS A 2 -11.02 6.61 -1.22
N TYR A 3 -10.06 6.42 -0.32
CA TYR A 3 -9.00 5.44 -0.50
C TYR A 3 -8.52 4.91 0.85
N SER A 4 -7.86 3.77 0.82
CA SER A 4 -7.07 3.25 1.94
C SER A 4 -5.59 3.40 1.62
N ALA A 5 -4.77 3.63 2.63
CA ALA A 5 -3.32 3.67 2.49
C ALA A 5 -2.70 2.40 3.09
N LEU A 6 -1.70 1.85 2.42
CA LEU A 6 -0.92 0.73 2.90
C LEU A 6 0.55 1.16 2.97
N LEU A 7 1.14 1.08 4.16
CA LEU A 7 2.52 1.47 4.42
C LEU A 7 3.34 0.22 4.72
N PHE A 8 4.49 0.07 4.07
CA PHE A 8 5.38 -1.07 4.32
C PHE A 8 6.84 -0.64 4.27
N ASP A 9 7.74 -1.56 4.66
CA ASP A 9 9.18 -1.28 4.80
C ASP A 9 9.48 -0.17 5.81
N ALA A 10 8.73 -0.17 6.93
CA ALA A 10 8.89 0.82 8.00
C ALA A 10 10.05 0.50 8.96
N TYR A 11 10.80 -0.58 8.73
CA TYR A 11 11.88 -1.00 9.61
C TYR A 11 12.94 0.09 9.74
N GLU A 12 13.23 0.49 10.99
CA GLU A 12 14.13 1.59 11.29
C GLU A 12 13.75 2.95 10.67
N LYS A 13 12.46 3.09 10.26
CA LYS A 13 11.94 4.33 9.66
C LYS A 13 10.78 4.90 10.49
N GLU A 14 10.90 4.83 11.81
CA GLU A 14 9.83 5.22 12.74
C GLU A 14 9.40 6.67 12.57
N GLU A 15 10.35 7.59 12.36
CA GLU A 15 10.03 9.00 12.16
C GLU A 15 9.28 9.22 10.85
N ARG A 16 9.70 8.56 9.78
CA ARG A 16 9.01 8.62 8.48
C ARG A 16 7.60 8.04 8.57
N LEU A 17 7.46 6.92 9.27
CA LEU A 17 6.16 6.31 9.51
C LEU A 17 5.23 7.28 10.25
N LYS A 18 5.74 7.92 11.29
CA LYS A 18 4.98 8.89 12.09
C LYS A 18 4.53 10.07 11.24
N GLN A 19 5.44 10.66 10.47
CA GLN A 19 5.13 11.80 9.60
C GLN A 19 4.08 11.43 8.54
N THR A 20 4.24 10.28 7.91
CA THR A 20 3.33 9.81 6.88
C THR A 20 1.95 9.54 7.46
N THR A 21 1.86 8.85 8.59
CA THR A 21 0.57 8.56 9.22
C THR A 21 -0.14 9.82 9.69
N GLN A 22 0.59 10.83 10.17
CA GLN A 22 -0.01 12.10 10.57
C GLN A 22 -0.70 12.81 9.40
N VAL A 23 -0.05 12.83 8.25
CA VAL A 23 -0.64 13.44 7.04
C VAL A 23 -1.87 12.66 6.58
N LEU A 24 -1.79 11.33 6.57
CA LEU A 24 -2.90 10.48 6.13
C LEU A 24 -4.08 10.51 7.11
N GLU A 25 -3.82 10.60 8.42
CA GLU A 25 -4.88 10.73 9.41
C GLU A 25 -5.66 12.04 9.24
N ALA A 26 -5.00 13.11 8.81
CA ALA A 26 -5.61 14.39 8.56
C ALA A 26 -6.36 14.46 7.23
N ASP A 27 -6.11 13.53 6.31
CA ASP A 27 -6.78 13.50 5.01
C ASP A 27 -8.17 12.87 5.13
N THR A 28 -9.21 13.68 4.90
CA THR A 28 -10.61 13.23 5.00
C THR A 28 -10.97 12.17 3.96
N ASN A 29 -10.23 12.07 2.86
CA ASN A 29 -10.45 11.05 1.84
C ASN A 29 -9.77 9.72 2.16
N CYS A 30 -8.82 9.71 3.10
CA CYS A 30 -8.20 8.49 3.58
C CYS A 30 -9.10 7.84 4.64
N CYS A 31 -9.67 6.69 4.31
CA CYS A 31 -10.62 5.98 5.18
C CYS A 31 -9.94 5.01 6.14
N GLN A 32 -8.74 4.55 5.79
CA GLN A 32 -8.05 3.48 6.50
C GLN A 32 -6.56 3.57 6.21
N ILE A 33 -5.76 3.30 7.24
CA ILE A 33 -4.30 3.20 7.12
C ILE A 33 -3.89 1.83 7.64
N VAL A 34 -3.30 1.01 6.78
CA VAL A 34 -2.78 -0.32 7.16
C VAL A 34 -1.26 -0.22 7.17
N VAL A 35 -0.65 -0.51 8.30
CA VAL A 35 0.81 -0.52 8.46
C VAL A 35 1.27 -1.96 8.59
N ALA A 36 2.07 -2.42 7.63
CA ALA A 36 2.72 -3.73 7.71
C ALA A 36 4.04 -3.56 8.46
N CYS A 37 4.16 -4.16 9.63
CA CYS A 37 5.32 -4.04 10.50
C CYS A 37 5.77 -5.40 11.00
N ARG A 38 7.01 -5.48 11.51
CA ARG A 38 7.51 -6.72 12.07
C ARG A 38 6.68 -7.12 13.28
N GLN A 39 6.53 -8.42 13.48
CA GLN A 39 5.72 -8.96 14.57
C GLN A 39 6.19 -8.45 15.94
N GLU A 40 7.51 -8.33 16.15
CA GLU A 40 8.07 -7.82 17.40
C GLU A 40 7.76 -6.34 17.66
N ASP A 41 7.37 -5.59 16.64
CA ASP A 41 7.02 -4.18 16.77
C ASP A 41 5.51 -3.93 16.93
N LEU A 42 4.68 -4.96 16.70
CA LEU A 42 3.22 -4.83 16.78
C LEU A 42 2.75 -4.27 18.12
N TRP A 43 3.30 -4.76 19.22
CA TRP A 43 2.86 -4.33 20.54
C TRP A 43 3.20 -2.87 20.83
N LYS A 44 4.29 -2.34 20.25
CA LYS A 44 4.66 -0.92 20.39
C LYS A 44 3.59 -0.02 19.79
N TYR A 45 3.05 -0.41 18.64
CA TYR A 45 2.11 0.40 17.88
C TYR A 45 0.67 0.17 18.35
N ALA A 46 0.34 -1.04 18.79
CA ALA A 46 -1.00 -1.39 19.25
C ALA A 46 -1.43 -0.62 20.51
N ILE A 47 -0.47 -0.08 21.27
CA ILE A 47 -0.74 0.70 22.47
C ILE A 47 -1.29 2.11 22.13
N LYS A 48 -1.07 2.58 20.91
CA LYS A 48 -1.51 3.91 20.46
C LYS A 48 -2.48 3.79 19.28
N PRO A 49 -3.67 3.19 19.46
CA PRO A 49 -4.60 3.07 18.37
C PRO A 49 -5.11 4.45 17.95
N THR A 50 -5.10 4.70 16.65
CA THR A 50 -5.79 5.84 16.07
C THR A 50 -7.07 5.33 15.40
N SER A 51 -8.01 6.22 15.09
CA SER A 51 -9.31 5.82 14.57
C SER A 51 -9.24 5.13 13.21
N LYS A 52 -8.17 5.40 12.41
CA LYS A 52 -8.03 4.89 11.05
C LYS A 52 -6.92 3.87 10.88
N THR A 53 -5.93 3.86 11.78
CA THR A 53 -4.70 3.08 11.60
C THR A 53 -4.80 1.72 12.26
N MET A 54 -4.48 0.68 11.51
CA MET A 54 -4.34 -0.68 12.01
C MET A 54 -2.98 -1.23 11.60
N TYR A 55 -2.46 -2.15 12.41
CA TYR A 55 -1.14 -2.73 12.21
C TYR A 55 -1.28 -4.22 11.94
N VAL A 56 -0.59 -4.70 10.90
CA VAL A 56 -0.57 -6.12 10.55
C VAL A 56 0.87 -6.62 10.57
N ALA A 57 1.05 -7.88 10.97
CA ALA A 57 2.38 -8.49 11.03
C ALA A 57 2.90 -8.79 9.62
N MET A 58 4.17 -8.45 9.38
CA MET A 58 4.88 -8.90 8.18
C MET A 58 5.29 -10.37 8.36
N LEU A 59 5.11 -11.13 7.29
CA LEU A 59 5.61 -12.49 7.17
C LEU A 59 7.10 -12.44 6.78
N GLU A 60 7.75 -13.60 6.67
CA GLU A 60 9.17 -13.65 6.32
C GLU A 60 9.45 -13.11 4.92
N GLU A 61 8.53 -13.34 3.98
CA GLU A 61 8.68 -12.91 2.60
C GLU A 61 7.87 -11.64 2.30
N LYS A 62 8.46 -10.75 1.50
CA LYS A 62 7.89 -9.43 1.21
C LYS A 62 6.53 -9.49 0.53
N TYR A 63 6.41 -10.26 -0.55
CA TYR A 63 5.17 -10.26 -1.35
C TYR A 63 4.02 -11.02 -0.68
N PRO A 64 4.23 -12.16 -0.02
CA PRO A 64 3.20 -12.73 0.84
C PRO A 64 2.76 -11.79 1.97
N SER A 65 3.68 -11.01 2.55
CA SER A 65 3.35 -9.99 3.56
C SER A 65 2.47 -8.88 2.98
N LEU A 66 2.82 -8.41 1.78
CA LEU A 66 2.04 -7.40 1.08
C LEU A 66 0.63 -7.92 0.76
N LEU A 67 0.51 -9.15 0.27
CA LEU A 67 -0.78 -9.77 0.01
C LEU A 67 -1.63 -9.86 1.27
N ASN A 68 -1.02 -10.27 2.39
CA ASN A 68 -1.71 -10.37 3.67
C ASN A 68 -2.25 -9.00 4.11
N ALA A 69 -1.44 -7.95 3.98
CA ALA A 69 -1.85 -6.59 4.30
C ALA A 69 -2.97 -6.08 3.37
N LEU A 70 -2.89 -6.39 2.09
CA LEU A 70 -3.92 -6.03 1.11
C LEU A 70 -5.28 -6.65 1.43
N LYS A 71 -5.31 -7.82 2.03
CA LYS A 71 -6.56 -8.48 2.44
C LYS A 71 -7.29 -7.71 3.54
N ALA A 72 -6.60 -6.84 4.26
CA ALA A 72 -7.21 -5.99 5.28
C ALA A 72 -7.80 -4.70 4.72
N ILE A 73 -7.53 -4.38 3.45
CA ILE A 73 -8.01 -3.15 2.80
C ILE A 73 -9.51 -3.25 2.54
N VAL A 74 -10.25 -2.23 2.96
CA VAL A 74 -11.72 -2.19 2.82
C VAL A 74 -12.20 -1.25 1.72
N SER A 75 -11.36 -0.33 1.25
CA SER A 75 -11.72 0.62 0.21
C SER A 75 -11.52 0.05 -1.18
N GLU A 76 -12.25 0.59 -2.17
CA GLU A 76 -12.10 0.19 -3.58
C GLU A 76 -10.77 0.60 -4.17
N ASN A 77 -10.13 1.63 -3.61
CA ASN A 77 -8.84 2.12 -4.06
C ASN A 77 -7.83 2.07 -2.91
N VAL A 78 -6.61 1.67 -3.23
CA VAL A 78 -5.52 1.60 -2.26
C VAL A 78 -4.28 2.33 -2.80
N LEU A 79 -3.65 3.15 -1.95
CA LEU A 79 -2.36 3.74 -2.23
C LEU A 79 -1.30 3.01 -1.39
N ILE A 80 -0.27 2.50 -2.05
CA ILE A 80 0.80 1.74 -1.41
C ILE A 80 2.04 2.62 -1.34
N PHE A 81 2.55 2.85 -0.13
CA PHE A 81 3.74 3.65 0.13
C PHE A 81 4.86 2.77 0.64
N ASP A 82 6.00 2.81 -0.06
CA ASP A 82 7.23 2.16 0.38
C ASP A 82 8.02 3.15 1.24
N LEU A 83 8.12 2.88 2.54
CA LEU A 83 8.76 3.80 3.49
C LEU A 83 10.29 3.73 3.47
N GLU A 84 10.90 2.87 2.69
CA GLU A 84 12.36 2.91 2.48
C GLU A 84 12.80 4.25 1.89
N LYS A 85 11.93 4.88 1.10
CA LYS A 85 12.19 6.17 0.46
C LYS A 85 11.19 7.20 0.94
N GLU A 86 11.55 8.47 0.86
CA GLU A 86 10.62 9.54 1.17
C GLU A 86 9.51 9.58 0.14
N SER A 87 8.28 9.67 0.64
CA SER A 87 7.09 9.77 -0.19
C SER A 87 6.73 11.23 -0.43
N SER A 88 6.35 11.53 -1.66
CA SER A 88 5.79 12.83 -2.00
C SER A 88 4.27 12.78 -1.76
N LEU A 89 3.87 13.08 -0.53
CA LEU A 89 2.44 13.02 -0.13
C LEU A 89 1.59 14.05 -0.87
N GLU A 90 2.20 15.11 -1.37
CA GLU A 90 1.53 16.11 -2.21
C GLU A 90 1.06 15.56 -3.56
N ASP A 91 1.55 14.40 -3.98
CA ASP A 91 1.14 13.76 -5.23
C ASP A 91 -0.15 12.95 -5.09
N ILE A 92 -0.66 12.76 -3.87
CA ILE A 92 -1.87 11.97 -3.63
C ILE A 92 -3.06 12.44 -4.49
N PRO A 93 -3.38 13.74 -4.56
CA PRO A 93 -4.51 14.18 -5.38
C PRO A 93 -4.36 13.81 -6.86
N MET A 94 -3.15 13.90 -7.42
CA MET A 94 -2.88 13.55 -8.81
C MET A 94 -3.05 12.05 -9.04
N ILE A 95 -2.57 11.22 -8.12
CA ILE A 95 -2.71 9.77 -8.21
C ILE A 95 -4.18 9.38 -8.16
N LEU A 96 -4.96 9.96 -7.26
CA LEU A 96 -6.39 9.68 -7.13
C LEU A 96 -7.16 10.11 -8.38
N GLU A 97 -6.84 11.27 -8.95
CA GLU A 97 -7.45 11.74 -10.18
C GLU A 97 -7.18 10.77 -11.34
N THR A 98 -5.95 10.27 -11.44
CA THR A 98 -5.57 9.31 -12.48
C THR A 98 -6.27 7.97 -12.26
N LEU A 99 -6.49 7.54 -11.01
CA LEU A 99 -7.21 6.30 -10.68
C LEU A 99 -8.68 6.33 -11.12
N GLU A 100 -9.26 7.50 -11.32
CA GLU A 100 -10.61 7.59 -11.88
C GLU A 100 -10.66 7.08 -13.32
N LYS A 101 -9.52 7.09 -14.02
CA LYS A 101 -9.41 6.74 -15.44
C LYS A 101 -8.64 5.46 -15.71
N ALA A 102 -7.82 5.00 -14.75
CA ALA A 102 -6.95 3.85 -14.92
C ALA A 102 -6.86 3.06 -13.61
N PRO A 103 -6.81 1.72 -13.67
CA PRO A 103 -6.83 0.90 -12.45
C PRO A 103 -5.48 0.79 -11.74
N ALA A 104 -4.40 1.30 -12.33
CA ALA A 104 -3.06 1.23 -11.75
C ALA A 104 -2.24 2.46 -12.14
N VAL A 105 -1.64 3.12 -11.15
CA VAL A 105 -0.85 4.35 -11.31
C VAL A 105 0.41 4.25 -10.48
N HIS A 106 1.54 4.70 -11.02
CA HIS A 106 2.80 4.75 -10.29
C HIS A 106 3.39 6.15 -10.35
N LYS A 107 3.80 6.68 -9.19
CA LYS A 107 4.57 7.91 -9.09
C LYS A 107 5.54 7.83 -7.92
N GLY A 108 6.84 7.89 -8.23
CA GLY A 108 7.89 7.81 -7.20
C GLY A 108 7.83 6.48 -6.45
N ASN A 109 7.68 6.54 -5.15
CA ASN A 109 7.54 5.35 -4.30
C ASN A 109 6.10 5.10 -3.85
N CYS A 110 5.15 5.75 -4.50
CA CYS A 110 3.72 5.53 -4.26
C CYS A 110 3.08 4.92 -5.50
N CYS A 111 2.29 3.89 -5.28
CA CYS A 111 1.47 3.28 -6.32
C CYS A 111 0.02 3.29 -5.89
N GLY A 112 -0.87 3.63 -6.81
CA GLY A 112 -2.31 3.57 -6.58
C GLY A 112 -2.94 2.49 -7.42
N PHE A 113 -3.90 1.75 -6.86
CA PHE A 113 -4.56 0.64 -7.55
C PHE A 113 -6.04 0.56 -7.23
N ASP A 114 -6.81 0.03 -8.18
CA ASP A 114 -8.05 -0.66 -7.84
C ASP A 114 -7.66 -1.83 -6.93
N THR A 115 -8.23 -1.89 -5.74
CA THR A 115 -7.85 -2.86 -4.72
C THR A 115 -8.04 -4.30 -5.20
N ARG A 116 -9.13 -4.58 -5.93
CA ARG A 116 -9.40 -5.92 -6.44
C ARG A 116 -8.37 -6.35 -7.48
N LEU A 117 -7.91 -5.41 -8.29
CA LEU A 117 -6.91 -5.69 -9.33
C LEU A 117 -5.59 -6.13 -8.71
N ILE A 118 -5.04 -5.33 -7.80
CA ILE A 118 -3.74 -5.67 -7.18
C ILE A 118 -3.86 -6.94 -6.32
N LEU A 119 -4.98 -7.13 -5.62
CA LEU A 119 -5.20 -8.32 -4.82
C LEU A 119 -5.22 -9.58 -5.70
N PHE A 120 -6.00 -9.55 -6.78
CA PHE A 120 -6.11 -10.67 -7.71
C PHE A 120 -4.78 -10.99 -8.39
N THR A 121 -4.10 -9.99 -8.95
CA THR A 121 -2.87 -10.21 -9.72
C THR A 121 -1.73 -10.68 -8.84
N LEU A 122 -1.59 -10.11 -7.65
CA LEU A 122 -0.54 -10.53 -6.72
C LEU A 122 -0.80 -11.95 -6.18
N GLN A 123 -2.05 -12.26 -5.83
CA GLN A 123 -2.42 -13.60 -5.38
C GLN A 123 -2.14 -14.63 -6.46
N LYS A 124 -2.50 -14.35 -7.71
CA LYS A 124 -2.26 -15.25 -8.84
C LYS A 124 -0.77 -15.45 -9.09
N ALA A 125 0.02 -14.37 -9.01
CA ALA A 125 1.47 -14.46 -9.18
C ALA A 125 2.12 -15.36 -8.11
N LEU A 126 1.66 -15.25 -6.87
CA LEU A 126 2.19 -16.09 -5.79
C LEU A 126 1.74 -17.54 -5.90
N GLU A 127 0.50 -17.79 -6.32
CA GLU A 127 0.01 -19.16 -6.57
C GLU A 127 0.76 -19.85 -7.70
N GLU A 128 1.10 -19.12 -8.76
CA GLU A 128 1.85 -19.64 -9.89
C GLU A 128 3.37 -19.62 -9.67
N GLN A 129 3.80 -19.18 -8.48
CA GLN A 129 5.21 -19.10 -8.10
C GLN A 129 6.03 -18.25 -9.08
N LEU A 130 5.42 -17.17 -9.59
CA LEU A 130 6.10 -16.23 -10.46
C LEU A 130 7.23 -15.54 -9.72
N ASP A 131 8.40 -15.43 -10.36
CA ASP A 131 9.55 -14.73 -9.79
C ASP A 131 9.29 -13.20 -9.89
N LEU A 132 8.93 -12.59 -8.77
CA LEU A 132 8.60 -11.17 -8.72
C LEU A 132 9.81 -10.35 -8.27
N HIS A 133 10.23 -9.39 -9.08
CA HIS A 133 11.21 -8.38 -8.69
C HIS A 133 10.53 -7.18 -8.04
N ALA A 134 9.28 -6.93 -8.40
CA ALA A 134 8.43 -5.91 -7.79
C ALA A 134 6.98 -6.33 -7.92
N TYR A 135 6.11 -5.86 -7.01
CA TYR A 135 4.68 -6.22 -7.08
C TYR A 135 3.99 -5.70 -8.35
N LEU A 136 4.56 -4.67 -8.99
CA LEU A 136 4.07 -4.19 -10.29
C LEU A 136 4.21 -5.25 -11.38
N ASP A 137 5.15 -6.18 -11.24
CA ASP A 137 5.32 -7.27 -12.21
C ASP A 137 4.06 -8.13 -12.30
N ALA A 138 3.34 -8.32 -11.20
CA ALA A 138 2.08 -9.05 -11.20
C ALA A 138 1.03 -8.35 -12.05
N ILE A 139 0.92 -7.02 -11.93
CA ILE A 139 0.00 -6.23 -12.76
C ILE A 139 0.35 -6.37 -14.24
N GLN A 140 1.63 -6.23 -14.57
CA GLN A 140 2.10 -6.29 -15.97
C GLN A 140 1.86 -7.67 -16.58
N THR A 141 1.93 -8.73 -15.78
CA THR A 141 1.76 -10.10 -16.26
C THR A 141 0.30 -10.48 -16.48
N TYR A 142 -0.59 -10.06 -15.57
CA TYR A 142 -1.97 -10.58 -15.53
C TYR A 142 -3.05 -9.55 -15.85
N ALA A 143 -2.73 -8.27 -15.89
CA ALA A 143 -3.72 -7.23 -16.20
C ALA A 143 -3.67 -6.84 -17.67
N ASP A 144 -4.83 -6.56 -18.24
CA ASP A 144 -4.95 -6.09 -19.63
C ASP A 144 -4.58 -4.62 -19.78
N SER A 145 -4.63 -3.85 -18.70
CA SER A 145 -4.36 -2.41 -18.71
C SER A 145 -2.94 -2.13 -18.21
N PRO A 146 -2.20 -1.23 -18.86
CA PRO A 146 -0.86 -0.88 -18.40
C PRO A 146 -0.94 -0.03 -17.11
N VAL A 147 0.15 -0.04 -16.34
CA VAL A 147 0.35 0.90 -15.24
C VAL A 147 0.63 2.27 -15.82
N VAL A 148 -0.10 3.29 -15.38
CA VAL A 148 0.15 4.67 -15.80
C VAL A 148 1.29 5.23 -14.96
N GLU A 149 2.36 5.62 -15.63
CA GLU A 149 3.52 6.27 -15.00
C GLU A 149 3.34 7.79 -15.01
N LEU A 150 3.46 8.39 -13.84
CA LEU A 150 3.36 9.84 -13.70
C LEU A 150 4.71 10.51 -13.44
#